data_9701ac3cdd71c4713b5701393f128527
#
_entry.id   9701ac3cdd71c4713b5701393f128527
#
_cell.length_a   1.000
_cell.length_b   1.000
_cell.length_c   1.000
_cell.angle_alpha   90.00
_cell.angle_beta   90.00
_cell.angle_gamma   90.00
#
_symmetry.space_group_name_H-M   'P 1'
#
loop_
_entity.id
_entity.type
_entity.pdbx_description
1 polymer ?
#
loop_
_entity_poly.entity_id
_entity_poly.type
_entity_poly.pdbx_seq_one_letter_code
_entity_poly.pdbx_strand_id
1 'polypeptide(L)'
;NYSVPAVAPVILQAVMLMLITFSVGEWLKERRASPWFYGALRYPFRRGPAILLGFWFMATLWLYYMQGFDFWFNEYGNMENALGVLGAGTLFAADIAAFSFLIALLLGSNRYSTQTIVMFSAPAVFISGAIWPQENVTASVTHLFAHLLPSTPGVKAIVALSQDGATLPAVSPFLLEMAIQTLAYTVLALLWLRARGREKENV
;
A
#
# COMPACT_ATOMS: atom_id res chain seq x y z
N ASN A 1 14.54 -16.87 11.31
CA ASN A 1 13.30 -16.84 10.50
C ASN A 1 13.03 -15.49 9.82
N TYR A 2 13.98 -15.03 9.00
CA TYR A 2 13.92 -13.76 8.26
C TYR A 2 12.77 -13.71 7.22
N SER A 3 12.46 -14.85 6.60
CA SER A 3 11.57 -14.89 5.43
C SER A 3 10.12 -14.49 5.72
N VAL A 4 9.55 -14.89 6.85
CA VAL A 4 8.14 -14.61 7.17
C VAL A 4 7.89 -13.11 7.40
N PRO A 5 8.67 -12.42 8.26
CA PRO A 5 8.54 -10.98 8.45
C PRO A 5 8.76 -10.15 7.17
N ALA A 6 9.61 -10.62 6.26
CA ALA A 6 9.89 -9.92 5.01
C ALA A 6 8.79 -10.11 3.94
N VAL A 7 8.17 -11.29 3.89
CA VAL A 7 7.14 -11.63 2.89
C VAL A 7 5.74 -11.14 3.31
N ALA A 8 5.43 -11.12 4.61
CA ALA A 8 4.12 -10.70 5.11
C ALA A 8 3.67 -9.30 4.61
N PRO A 9 4.52 -8.25 4.60
CA PRO A 9 4.18 -6.95 4.02
C PRO A 9 3.84 -7.01 2.52
N VAL A 10 4.53 -7.85 1.75
CA VAL A 10 4.28 -8.00 0.31
C VAL A 10 2.95 -8.71 0.06
N ILE A 11 2.61 -9.72 0.88
CA ILE A 11 1.31 -10.39 0.83
C ILE A 11 0.19 -9.39 1.16
N LEU A 12 0.37 -8.56 2.19
CA LEU A 12 -0.60 -7.53 2.52
C LEU A 12 -0.82 -6.57 1.36
N GLN A 13 0.25 -6.10 0.71
CA GLN A 13 0.15 -5.26 -0.48
C GLN A 13 -0.67 -5.97 -1.58
N ALA A 14 -0.40 -7.24 -1.86
CA ALA A 14 -1.11 -8.02 -2.87
C ALA A 14 -2.62 -8.12 -2.58
N VAL A 15 -2.96 -8.45 -1.34
CA VAL A 15 -4.35 -8.59 -0.88
C VAL A 15 -5.09 -7.26 -0.96
N MET A 16 -4.48 -6.18 -0.46
CA MET A 16 -5.09 -4.84 -0.50
C MET A 16 -5.24 -4.32 -1.93
N LEU A 17 -4.25 -4.56 -2.78
CA LEU A 17 -4.31 -4.18 -4.19
C LEU A 17 -5.48 -4.88 -4.90
N MET A 18 -5.67 -6.18 -4.67
CA MET A 18 -6.80 -6.94 -5.21
C MET A 18 -8.14 -6.42 -4.68
N LEU A 19 -8.27 -6.28 -3.37
CA LEU A 19 -9.50 -5.88 -2.72
C LEU A 19 -9.95 -4.48 -3.16
N ILE A 20 -9.02 -3.53 -3.18
CA ILE A 20 -9.32 -2.14 -3.54
C ILE A 20 -9.60 -2.02 -5.03
N THR A 21 -8.81 -2.67 -5.90
CA THR A 21 -9.06 -2.64 -7.36
C THR A 21 -10.38 -3.28 -7.71
N PHE A 22 -10.75 -4.38 -7.05
CA PHE A 22 -12.06 -5.00 -7.25
C PHE A 22 -13.20 -4.08 -6.78
N SER A 23 -13.13 -3.58 -5.55
CA SER A 23 -14.18 -2.74 -4.96
C SER A 23 -14.40 -1.43 -5.74
N VAL A 24 -13.31 -0.73 -6.05
CA VAL A 24 -13.38 0.53 -6.80
C VAL A 24 -13.81 0.28 -8.25
N GLY A 25 -13.35 -0.81 -8.86
CA GLY A 25 -13.78 -1.22 -10.20
C GLY A 25 -15.28 -1.48 -10.29
N GLU A 26 -15.87 -2.16 -9.28
CA GLU A 26 -17.31 -2.35 -9.18
C GLU A 26 -18.05 -1.01 -9.00
N TRP A 27 -17.57 -0.12 -8.14
CA TRP A 27 -18.18 1.21 -7.94
C TRP A 27 -18.15 2.08 -9.20
N LEU A 28 -17.11 1.95 -10.02
CA LEU A 28 -17.01 2.66 -11.29
C LEU A 28 -17.98 2.10 -12.36
N LYS A 29 -18.22 0.78 -12.35
CA LYS A 29 -19.10 0.08 -13.28
C LYS A 29 -20.57 0.29 -12.93
N GLU A 30 -20.92 0.09 -11.67
CA GLU A 30 -22.30 0.20 -11.19
C GLU A 30 -22.60 1.62 -10.72
N ARG A 31 -23.15 2.44 -11.63
CA ARG A 31 -23.51 3.84 -11.35
C ARG A 31 -24.44 4.05 -10.14
N ARG A 32 -25.12 3.01 -9.66
CA ARG A 32 -26.08 3.05 -8.53
C ARG A 32 -25.53 2.45 -7.22
N ALA A 33 -24.42 1.72 -7.26
CA ALA A 33 -24.02 0.86 -6.14
C ALA A 33 -23.40 1.58 -4.95
N SER A 34 -22.83 2.76 -5.11
CA SER A 34 -22.23 3.48 -3.98
C SER A 34 -22.46 4.99 -4.02
N PRO A 35 -23.47 5.51 -3.29
CA PRO A 35 -23.68 6.94 -3.13
C PRO A 35 -22.46 7.68 -2.56
N TRP A 36 -21.64 6.98 -1.76
CA TRP A 36 -20.40 7.51 -1.19
C TRP A 36 -19.34 7.77 -2.26
N PHE A 37 -19.14 6.83 -3.17
CA PHE A 37 -18.17 6.98 -4.25
C PHE A 37 -18.59 8.07 -5.25
N TYR A 38 -19.89 8.16 -5.57
CA TYR A 38 -20.42 9.26 -6.37
C TYR A 38 -20.20 10.62 -5.72
N GLY A 39 -20.38 10.67 -4.40
CA GLY A 39 -20.03 11.87 -3.64
C GLY A 39 -18.56 12.22 -3.70
N ALA A 40 -17.65 11.25 -3.84
CA ALA A 40 -16.23 11.50 -4.01
C ALA A 40 -15.89 12.07 -5.40
N LEU A 41 -16.59 11.66 -6.44
CA LEU A 41 -16.46 12.27 -7.78
C LEU A 41 -16.91 13.75 -7.79
N ARG A 42 -17.99 14.07 -7.07
CA ARG A 42 -18.52 15.44 -6.96
C ARG A 42 -17.71 16.32 -5.98
N TYR A 43 -17.25 15.73 -4.87
CA TYR A 43 -16.50 16.43 -3.81
C TYR A 43 -15.23 15.65 -3.45
N PRO A 44 -14.23 15.58 -4.37
CA PRO A 44 -13.07 14.68 -4.24
C PRO A 44 -12.25 14.96 -2.98
N PHE A 45 -11.99 16.23 -2.67
CA PHE A 45 -11.17 16.61 -1.50
C PHE A 45 -11.88 16.44 -0.15
N ARG A 46 -13.21 16.29 -0.14
CA ARG A 46 -13.99 16.07 1.08
C ARG A 46 -14.27 14.59 1.33
N ARG A 47 -14.63 13.84 0.29
CA ARG A 47 -15.04 12.43 0.41
C ARG A 47 -13.97 11.42 -0.02
N GLY A 48 -13.06 11.80 -0.88
CA GLY A 48 -11.92 10.95 -1.28
C GLY A 48 -11.06 10.52 -0.08
N PRO A 49 -10.64 11.44 0.80
CA PRO A 49 -9.90 11.07 2.00
C PRO A 49 -10.68 10.12 2.93
N ALA A 50 -12.01 10.25 3.04
CA ALA A 50 -12.82 9.35 3.86
C ALA A 50 -12.81 7.91 3.34
N ILE A 51 -12.82 7.72 2.01
CA ILE A 51 -12.69 6.40 1.37
C ILE A 51 -11.30 5.82 1.65
N LEU A 52 -10.26 6.64 1.47
CA LEU A 52 -8.88 6.24 1.76
C LEU A 52 -8.67 5.85 3.22
N LEU A 53 -9.25 6.61 4.17
CA LEU A 53 -9.23 6.28 5.59
C LEU A 53 -9.89 4.93 5.89
N GLY A 54 -10.98 4.59 5.20
CA GLY A 54 -11.62 3.28 5.33
C GLY A 54 -10.70 2.13 4.90
N PHE A 55 -10.04 2.27 3.76
CA PHE A 55 -9.07 1.28 3.29
C PHE A 55 -7.81 1.22 4.14
N TRP A 56 -7.30 2.37 4.57
CA TRP A 56 -6.18 2.44 5.51
C TRP A 56 -6.50 1.74 6.84
N PHE A 57 -7.67 1.98 7.41
CA PHE A 57 -8.10 1.33 8.65
C PHE A 57 -8.15 -0.19 8.49
N MET A 58 -8.73 -0.68 7.39
CA MET A 58 -8.79 -2.11 7.09
C MET A 58 -7.39 -2.71 6.93
N ALA A 59 -6.50 -2.05 6.18
CA ALA A 59 -5.11 -2.48 6.01
C ALA A 59 -4.35 -2.51 7.34
N THR A 60 -4.56 -1.50 8.20
CA THR A 60 -3.92 -1.41 9.51
C THR A 60 -4.38 -2.52 10.45
N LEU A 61 -5.68 -2.84 10.48
CA LEU A 61 -6.20 -3.96 11.29
C LEU A 61 -5.59 -5.29 10.86
N TRP A 62 -5.52 -5.53 9.55
CA TRP A 62 -4.92 -6.75 9.03
C TRP A 62 -3.43 -6.84 9.34
N LEU A 63 -2.72 -5.73 9.20
CA LEU A 63 -1.31 -5.64 9.51
C LEU A 63 -1.05 -5.89 10.99
N TYR A 64 -1.85 -5.33 11.90
CA TYR A 64 -1.71 -5.55 13.32
C TYR A 64 -2.02 -6.99 13.72
N TYR A 65 -2.95 -7.64 13.02
CA TYR A 65 -3.16 -9.06 13.20
C TYR A 65 -1.92 -9.86 12.80
N MET A 66 -1.38 -9.64 11.61
CA MET A 66 -0.23 -10.38 11.10
C MET A 66 1.08 -10.06 11.85
N GLN A 67 1.38 -8.81 12.09
CA GLN A 67 2.63 -8.39 12.73
C GLN A 67 2.54 -8.25 14.24
N GLY A 68 1.37 -8.00 14.78
CA GLY A 68 1.16 -7.97 16.22
C GLY A 68 0.95 -9.36 16.78
N PHE A 69 -0.22 -9.94 16.49
CA PHE A 69 -0.61 -11.22 17.09
C PHE A 69 0.19 -12.41 16.56
N ASP A 70 0.29 -12.56 15.23
CA ASP A 70 0.94 -13.72 14.62
C ASP A 70 2.45 -13.74 14.91
N PHE A 71 3.12 -12.60 14.84
CA PHE A 71 4.54 -12.49 15.19
C PHE A 71 4.80 -12.75 16.67
N TRP A 72 3.92 -12.24 17.53
CA TRP A 72 4.01 -12.51 18.99
C TRP A 72 3.79 -13.98 19.30
N PHE A 73 2.78 -14.61 18.70
CA PHE A 73 2.43 -16.01 18.95
C PHE A 73 3.50 -16.99 18.46
N ASN A 74 4.11 -16.70 17.30
CA ASN A 74 5.14 -17.56 16.71
C ASN A 74 6.58 -17.13 17.09
N GLU A 75 6.73 -16.16 17.97
CA GLU A 75 8.04 -15.65 18.41
C GLU A 75 8.91 -15.17 17.23
N TYR A 76 8.28 -14.59 16.20
CA TYR A 76 8.98 -14.03 15.05
C TYR A 76 9.50 -12.62 15.37
N GLY A 77 10.79 -12.54 15.73
CA GLY A 77 11.49 -11.28 15.84
C GLY A 77 11.65 -10.73 17.24
N ASN A 78 12.39 -9.63 17.34
CA ASN A 78 12.69 -8.95 18.58
C ASN A 78 11.62 -7.88 18.86
N MET A 79 10.87 -8.05 19.95
CA MET A 79 9.82 -7.11 20.37
C MET A 79 10.35 -5.85 21.08
N GLU A 80 11.67 -5.64 21.09
CA GLU A 80 12.27 -4.47 21.78
C GLU A 80 11.76 -3.14 21.23
N ASN A 81 11.38 -3.09 19.94
CA ASN A 81 10.87 -1.87 19.30
C ASN A 81 9.44 -2.04 18.75
N ALA A 82 8.55 -2.68 19.50
CA ALA A 82 7.17 -2.95 19.08
C ALA A 82 6.42 -1.70 18.60
N LEU A 83 6.58 -0.56 19.31
CA LEU A 83 5.95 0.70 18.91
C LEU A 83 6.50 1.22 17.58
N GLY A 84 7.78 1.04 17.32
CA GLY A 84 8.39 1.40 16.04
C GLY A 84 7.84 0.56 14.89
N VAL A 85 7.72 -0.75 15.09
CA VAL A 85 7.13 -1.69 14.10
C VAL A 85 5.66 -1.33 13.82
N LEU A 86 4.85 -1.08 14.86
CA LEU A 86 3.45 -0.69 14.70
C LEU A 86 3.33 0.67 13.99
N GLY A 87 4.16 1.64 14.32
CA GLY A 87 4.18 2.95 13.67
C GLY A 87 4.56 2.86 12.19
N ALA A 88 5.67 2.19 11.88
CA ALA A 88 6.11 1.95 10.50
C ALA A 88 5.05 1.17 9.70
N GLY A 89 4.45 0.15 10.33
CA GLY A 89 3.39 -0.64 9.74
C GLY A 89 2.13 0.17 9.44
N THR A 90 1.73 1.07 10.35
CA THR A 90 0.58 1.97 10.13
C THR A 90 0.81 2.90 8.94
N LEU A 91 2.02 3.44 8.80
CA LEU A 91 2.41 4.26 7.65
C LEU A 91 2.43 3.44 6.37
N PHE A 92 2.98 2.23 6.42
CA PHE A 92 2.98 1.29 5.30
C PHE A 92 1.56 0.92 4.85
N ALA A 93 0.63 0.70 5.79
CA ALA A 93 -0.78 0.46 5.48
C ALA A 93 -1.43 1.65 4.75
N ALA A 94 -1.07 2.89 5.13
CA ALA A 94 -1.54 4.10 4.45
C ALA A 94 -0.99 4.18 3.01
N ASP A 95 0.27 3.86 2.83
CA ASP A 95 0.94 3.86 1.54
C ASP A 95 0.33 2.82 0.58
N ILE A 96 0.15 1.58 1.04
CA ILE A 96 -0.55 0.54 0.26
C ILE A 96 -1.97 0.97 -0.12
N ALA A 97 -2.73 1.54 0.83
CA ALA A 97 -4.10 1.96 0.57
C ALA A 97 -4.15 3.05 -0.50
N ALA A 98 -3.27 4.05 -0.41
CA ALA A 98 -3.18 5.15 -1.38
C ALA A 98 -2.73 4.66 -2.77
N PHE A 99 -1.69 3.84 -2.83
CA PHE A 99 -1.20 3.21 -4.06
C PHE A 99 -2.28 2.37 -4.74
N SER A 100 -2.90 1.44 -3.99
CA SER A 100 -3.92 0.54 -4.52
C SER A 100 -5.15 1.30 -5.00
N PHE A 101 -5.54 2.36 -4.29
CA PHE A 101 -6.65 3.22 -4.69
C PHE A 101 -6.35 3.96 -5.98
N LEU A 102 -5.15 4.54 -6.13
CA LEU A 102 -4.72 5.19 -7.37
C LEU A 102 -4.72 4.21 -8.55
N ILE A 103 -4.13 3.02 -8.39
CA ILE A 103 -4.12 1.98 -9.44
C ILE A 103 -5.55 1.57 -9.81
N ALA A 104 -6.43 1.40 -8.82
CA ALA A 104 -7.83 1.06 -9.07
C ALA A 104 -8.56 2.13 -9.90
N LEU A 105 -8.33 3.41 -9.62
CA LEU A 105 -8.89 4.52 -10.39
C LEU A 105 -8.36 4.56 -11.81
N LEU A 106 -7.06 4.33 -12.01
CA LEU A 106 -6.42 4.31 -13.32
C LEU A 106 -6.92 3.15 -14.19
N LEU A 107 -7.08 1.96 -13.64
CA LEU A 107 -7.59 0.78 -14.34
C LEU A 107 -9.08 0.91 -14.69
N GLY A 108 -9.85 1.55 -13.84
CA GLY A 108 -11.26 1.87 -14.07
C GLY A 108 -12.20 0.65 -14.20
N SER A 109 -11.72 -0.56 -13.91
CA SER A 109 -12.49 -1.80 -14.05
C SER A 109 -12.01 -2.89 -13.11
N ASN A 110 -12.95 -3.65 -12.54
CA ASN A 110 -12.69 -4.84 -11.72
C ASN A 110 -12.12 -6.02 -12.53
N ARG A 111 -12.31 -6.01 -13.86
CA ARG A 111 -11.84 -7.09 -14.76
C ARG A 111 -10.34 -7.33 -14.65
N TYR A 112 -9.58 -6.30 -14.36
CA TYR A 112 -8.11 -6.37 -14.30
C TYR A 112 -7.56 -6.54 -12.86
N SER A 113 -8.42 -6.72 -11.85
CA SER A 113 -7.97 -6.83 -10.46
C SER A 113 -6.97 -7.96 -10.23
N THR A 114 -7.21 -9.13 -10.81
CA THR A 114 -6.30 -10.29 -10.70
C THR A 114 -4.99 -10.05 -11.46
N GLN A 115 -5.06 -9.49 -12.68
CA GLN A 115 -3.86 -9.14 -13.45
C GLN A 115 -3.00 -8.10 -12.74
N THR A 116 -3.62 -7.20 -12.00
CA THR A 116 -2.92 -6.17 -11.21
C THR A 116 -2.05 -6.80 -10.13
N ILE A 117 -2.51 -7.88 -9.48
CA ILE A 117 -1.69 -8.60 -8.51
C ILE A 117 -0.43 -9.15 -9.17
N VAL A 118 -0.59 -9.86 -10.29
CA VAL A 118 0.55 -10.45 -11.00
C VAL A 118 1.51 -9.36 -11.45
N MET A 119 1.00 -8.25 -11.97
CA MET A 119 1.80 -7.16 -12.49
C MET A 119 2.62 -6.42 -11.43
N PHE A 120 2.05 -6.19 -10.23
CA PHE A 120 2.72 -5.40 -9.19
C PHE A 120 3.27 -6.26 -8.05
N SER A 121 2.60 -7.32 -7.64
CA SER A 121 3.00 -8.09 -6.45
C SER A 121 4.06 -9.14 -6.75
N ALA A 122 4.06 -9.77 -7.93
CA ALA A 122 5.09 -10.71 -8.28
C ALA A 122 6.48 -10.04 -8.41
N PRO A 123 6.63 -8.91 -9.13
CA PRO A 123 7.89 -8.16 -9.11
C PRO A 123 8.25 -7.62 -7.71
N ALA A 124 7.25 -7.20 -6.91
CA ALA A 124 7.47 -6.67 -5.57
C ALA A 124 8.22 -7.65 -4.65
N VAL A 125 7.91 -8.95 -4.73
CA VAL A 125 8.59 -9.99 -3.94
C VAL A 125 10.10 -10.02 -4.21
N PHE A 126 10.51 -9.85 -5.46
CA PHE A 126 11.93 -9.89 -5.86
C PHE A 126 12.63 -8.54 -5.68
N ILE A 127 11.93 -7.44 -5.94
CA ILE A 127 12.51 -6.09 -5.97
C ILE A 127 12.54 -5.45 -4.57
N SER A 128 11.61 -5.81 -3.67
CA SER A 128 11.54 -5.25 -2.31
C SER A 128 12.69 -5.63 -1.39
N GLY A 129 13.49 -6.63 -1.75
CA GLY A 129 14.50 -7.20 -0.87
C GLY A 129 13.98 -8.28 0.07
N ALA A 130 12.72 -8.69 -0.05
CA ALA A 130 12.13 -9.72 0.81
C ALA A 130 12.77 -11.09 0.63
N ILE A 131 13.15 -11.46 -0.59
CA ILE A 131 13.79 -12.76 -0.91
C ILE A 131 15.20 -12.56 -1.43
N TRP A 132 15.45 -11.52 -2.20
CA TRP A 132 16.73 -11.29 -2.88
C TRP A 132 17.35 -9.96 -2.45
N PRO A 133 18.65 -9.92 -2.07
CA PRO A 133 19.33 -8.67 -1.72
C PRO A 133 19.28 -7.67 -2.88
N GLN A 134 18.79 -6.46 -2.61
CA GLN A 134 18.64 -5.42 -3.65
C GLN A 134 19.96 -4.97 -4.28
N GLU A 135 21.07 -5.16 -3.60
CA GLU A 135 22.42 -4.84 -4.07
C GLU A 135 22.78 -5.57 -5.37
N ASN A 136 22.12 -6.69 -5.65
CA ASN A 136 22.32 -7.49 -6.85
C ASN A 136 21.42 -7.08 -8.04
N VAL A 137 20.56 -6.07 -7.83
CA VAL A 137 19.65 -5.58 -8.87
C VAL A 137 20.33 -4.42 -9.61
N THR A 138 21.00 -4.72 -10.70
CA THR A 138 21.87 -3.78 -11.43
C THR A 138 21.18 -2.90 -12.49
N ALA A 139 19.91 -3.15 -12.83
CA ALA A 139 19.23 -2.38 -13.86
C ALA A 139 18.59 -1.10 -13.31
N SER A 140 18.90 0.06 -13.89
CA SER A 140 18.32 1.37 -13.51
C SER A 140 16.78 1.41 -13.55
N VAL A 141 16.17 0.67 -14.48
CA VAL A 141 14.70 0.53 -14.57
C VAL A 141 14.14 -0.19 -13.36
N THR A 142 14.83 -1.21 -12.85
CA THR A 142 14.40 -1.98 -11.68
C THR A 142 14.47 -1.13 -10.42
N HIS A 143 15.47 -0.25 -10.30
CA HIS A 143 15.55 0.72 -9.21
C HIS A 143 14.37 1.70 -9.22
N LEU A 144 14.00 2.22 -10.40
CA LEU A 144 12.84 3.11 -10.51
C LEU A 144 11.55 2.39 -10.08
N PHE A 145 11.33 1.16 -10.53
CA PHE A 145 10.17 0.35 -10.11
C PHE A 145 10.19 0.04 -8.62
N ALA A 146 11.36 -0.20 -8.02
CA ALA A 146 11.50 -0.42 -6.60
C ALA A 146 10.95 0.75 -5.78
N HIS A 147 11.34 1.97 -6.15
CA HIS A 147 10.87 3.20 -5.47
C HIS A 147 9.41 3.57 -5.76
N LEU A 148 8.75 2.92 -6.71
CA LEU A 148 7.31 3.09 -6.95
C LEU A 148 6.46 2.08 -6.17
N LEU A 149 7.05 1.05 -5.57
CA LEU A 149 6.31 0.02 -4.85
C LEU A 149 6.34 0.28 -3.34
N PRO A 150 5.19 0.42 -2.65
CA PRO A 150 5.15 0.58 -1.20
C PRO A 150 5.88 -0.51 -0.44
N SER A 151 5.86 -1.76 -0.96
CA SER A 151 6.57 -2.89 -0.33
C SER A 151 8.07 -2.68 -0.19
N THR A 152 8.72 -1.89 -1.03
CA THR A 152 10.17 -1.70 -0.97
C THR A 152 10.61 -1.00 0.31
N PRO A 153 10.20 0.25 0.59
CA PRO A 153 10.54 0.89 1.87
C PRO A 153 9.85 0.20 3.05
N GLY A 154 8.64 -0.35 2.86
CA GLY A 154 7.89 -1.03 3.91
C GLY A 154 8.60 -2.27 4.45
N VAL A 155 9.04 -3.18 3.57
CA VAL A 155 9.80 -4.39 3.96
C VAL A 155 11.07 -4.00 4.68
N LYS A 156 11.84 -3.06 4.13
CA LYS A 156 13.10 -2.61 4.75
C LYS A 156 12.89 -2.03 6.14
N ALA A 157 11.91 -1.15 6.31
CA ALA A 157 11.63 -0.54 7.62
C ALA A 157 11.15 -1.58 8.63
N ILE A 158 10.20 -2.44 8.24
CA ILE A 158 9.60 -3.44 9.14
C ILE A 158 10.62 -4.49 9.54
N VAL A 159 11.40 -5.02 8.60
CA VAL A 159 12.43 -6.03 8.89
C VAL A 159 13.53 -5.44 9.75
N ALA A 160 14.06 -4.28 9.43
CA ALA A 160 15.09 -3.64 10.23
C ALA A 160 14.63 -3.39 11.68
N LEU A 161 13.39 -2.96 11.89
CA LEU A 161 12.84 -2.72 13.22
C LEU A 161 12.53 -4.00 13.99
N SER A 162 12.04 -5.06 13.31
CA SER A 162 11.55 -6.27 13.96
C SER A 162 12.60 -7.37 14.09
N GLN A 163 13.57 -7.43 13.16
CA GLN A 163 14.57 -8.51 13.11
C GLN A 163 15.97 -8.04 13.49
N ASP A 164 16.36 -6.84 13.00
CA ASP A 164 17.73 -6.36 13.16
C ASP A 164 17.88 -5.45 14.39
N GLY A 165 16.80 -5.18 15.14
CA GLY A 165 16.82 -4.30 16.32
C GLY A 165 17.18 -2.85 15.98
N ALA A 166 16.93 -2.41 14.74
CA ALA A 166 17.25 -1.06 14.31
C ALA A 166 16.47 0.00 15.08
N THR A 167 17.08 1.16 15.29
CA THR A 167 16.42 2.31 15.91
C THR A 167 15.58 3.10 14.90
N LEU A 168 14.59 3.85 15.36
CA LEU A 168 13.76 4.71 14.50
C LEU A 168 14.57 5.68 13.64
N PRO A 169 15.64 6.34 14.14
CA PRO A 169 16.50 7.16 13.29
C PRO A 169 17.15 6.41 12.13
N ALA A 170 17.53 5.14 12.33
CA ALA A 170 18.17 4.33 11.29
C ALA A 170 17.22 4.01 10.14
N VAL A 171 15.92 3.84 10.40
CA VAL A 171 14.89 3.55 9.40
C VAL A 171 14.19 4.80 8.86
N SER A 172 14.54 5.99 9.38
CA SER A 172 13.90 7.25 8.96
C SER A 172 13.90 7.52 7.45
N PRO A 173 14.91 7.13 6.64
CA PRO A 173 14.84 7.31 5.19
C PRO A 173 13.69 6.52 4.56
N PHE A 174 13.44 5.29 5.03
CA PHE A 174 12.34 4.45 4.52
C PHE A 174 10.98 4.99 4.96
N LEU A 175 10.87 5.50 6.19
CA LEU A 175 9.65 6.15 6.67
C LEU A 175 9.35 7.42 5.87
N LEU A 176 10.36 8.22 5.55
CA LEU A 176 10.20 9.40 4.72
C LEU A 176 9.76 9.03 3.29
N GLU A 177 10.36 7.99 2.71
CA GLU A 177 9.97 7.50 1.38
C GLU A 177 8.50 7.09 1.36
N MET A 178 8.04 6.27 2.32
CA MET A 178 6.62 5.88 2.45
C MET A 178 5.70 7.09 2.63
N ALA A 179 6.10 8.08 3.42
CA ALA A 179 5.30 9.30 3.61
C ALA A 179 5.16 10.11 2.31
N ILE A 180 6.25 10.25 1.55
CA ILE A 180 6.25 10.92 0.24
C ILE A 180 5.37 10.14 -0.76
N GLN A 181 5.51 8.81 -0.83
CA GLN A 181 4.70 7.94 -1.68
C GLN A 181 3.21 8.07 -1.33
N THR A 182 2.85 7.95 -0.05
CA THR A 182 1.46 8.10 0.44
C THR A 182 0.86 9.44 0.02
N LEU A 183 1.61 10.52 0.20
CA LEU A 183 1.16 11.86 -0.19
C LEU A 183 0.99 11.97 -1.71
N ALA A 184 1.97 11.52 -2.47
CA ALA A 184 1.95 11.56 -3.93
C ALA A 184 0.76 10.76 -4.49
N TYR A 185 0.57 9.52 -4.06
CA TYR A 185 -0.53 8.68 -4.52
C TYR A 185 -1.89 9.23 -4.12
N THR A 186 -2.02 9.77 -2.91
CA THR A 186 -3.25 10.42 -2.46
C THR A 186 -3.58 11.63 -3.31
N VAL A 187 -2.62 12.52 -3.54
CA VAL A 187 -2.81 13.72 -4.36
C VAL A 187 -3.21 13.33 -5.79
N LEU A 188 -2.49 12.40 -6.41
CA LEU A 188 -2.79 11.94 -7.77
C LEU A 188 -4.20 11.32 -7.86
N ALA A 189 -4.60 10.51 -6.87
CA ALA A 189 -5.93 9.92 -6.81
C ALA A 189 -7.03 10.99 -6.69
N LEU A 190 -6.84 12.00 -5.84
CA LEU A 190 -7.78 13.10 -5.67
C LEU A 190 -7.89 13.98 -6.93
N LEU A 191 -6.77 14.23 -7.60
CA LEU A 191 -6.75 14.97 -8.86
C LEU A 191 -7.47 14.19 -9.96
N TRP A 192 -7.28 12.87 -10.03
CA TRP A 192 -8.00 12.01 -10.97
C TRP A 192 -9.52 12.05 -10.73
N LEU A 193 -9.94 11.90 -9.46
CA LEU A 193 -11.35 12.02 -9.09
C LEU A 193 -11.95 13.36 -9.49
N ARG A 194 -11.21 14.47 -9.31
CA ARG A 194 -11.62 15.81 -9.71
C ARG A 194 -11.78 15.95 -11.23
N ALA A 195 -10.81 15.44 -11.99
CA ALA A 195 -10.86 15.48 -13.44
C ALA A 195 -12.07 14.71 -13.98
N ARG A 196 -12.30 13.50 -13.46
CA ARG A 196 -13.42 12.63 -13.87
C ARG A 196 -14.80 13.16 -13.48
N GLY A 197 -14.86 13.87 -12.35
CA GLY A 197 -16.10 14.54 -11.90
C GLY A 197 -16.53 15.65 -12.85
N ARG A 198 -15.59 16.46 -13.35
CA ARG A 198 -15.85 17.55 -14.27
C ARG A 198 -16.32 17.10 -15.65
N GLU A 199 -15.77 15.99 -16.17
CA GLU A 199 -16.22 15.42 -17.45
C GLU A 199 -17.72 15.08 -17.45
N LYS A 200 -18.27 14.70 -16.29
CA LYS A 200 -19.67 14.30 -16.13
C LYS A 200 -20.64 15.47 -15.91
N GLU A 201 -20.17 16.64 -15.51
CA GLU A 201 -21.00 17.86 -15.39
C GLU A 201 -21.18 18.56 -16.75
N ASN A 202 -20.32 18.25 -17.71
CA ASN A 202 -20.33 18.86 -19.06
C ASN A 202 -21.08 18.03 -20.11
N VAL A 203 -21.66 16.89 -19.74
CA VAL A 203 -22.50 16.01 -20.59
C VAL A 203 -23.92 15.93 -20.01
#